data_624e5508d056fa034f2f26adadcc736f
#
_entry.id   624e5508d056fa034f2f26adadcc736f
#
_cell.length_a   1.000
_cell.length_b   1.000
_cell.length_c   1.000
_cell.angle_alpha   90.00
_cell.angle_beta   90.00
_cell.angle_gamma   90.00
#
_symmetry.space_group_name_H-M   'P 1'
#
loop_
_entity.id
_entity.type
_entity.pdbx_description
1 polymer ?
#
loop_
_entity_poly.entity_id
_entity_poly.type
_entity_poly.pdbx_seq_one_letter_code
_entity_poly.pdbx_strand_id
1 'polypeptide(L)'
;MFSKYGGKMKKIKLLFFASFLSLLSFSASAVDITIARFFGDCEDAGSDTKATSGEACIIQSIINAFNEQNPDINVNTEVLDWGQTYNILQTRYADNSAPDIHIMHRHRIPQFSSIGAIADLSGELEKYGMDSSDIVPMMMDALTYEGGMWGLPLDIHAGLFHTNMDLMAKAGLVKDGKPIYPTSPEEMLEHASACKAVGADYLASGQTRAIYGLTWQQNANFFEGKKATLNTDEVRNAVQLYLDLKAAGAYQPELDYGSAEKFWMDG
;
A
#
# COMPACT_ATOMS: atom_id res chain seq x y z
N MET A 1 35.17 -30.82 -74.93
CA MET A 1 34.86 -29.40 -74.66
C MET A 1 33.59 -29.25 -73.86
N PHE A 2 33.57 -29.80 -72.66
CA PHE A 2 32.43 -29.67 -71.69
C PHE A 2 32.95 -29.78 -70.24
N SER A 3 33.45 -28.67 -69.69
CA SER A 3 33.70 -28.53 -68.28
C SER A 3 33.97 -27.09 -67.92
N LYS A 4 32.96 -26.24 -67.83
CA LYS A 4 33.10 -24.91 -67.20
C LYS A 4 31.83 -24.29 -66.56
N TYR A 5 30.74 -25.03 -66.48
CA TYR A 5 29.50 -24.43 -65.90
C TYR A 5 29.00 -25.03 -64.61
N GLY A 6 29.67 -26.04 -64.00
CA GLY A 6 29.21 -26.71 -62.77
C GLY A 6 29.44 -25.98 -61.45
N GLY A 7 30.36 -24.97 -61.43
CA GLY A 7 30.81 -24.34 -60.19
C GLY A 7 29.98 -23.13 -59.68
N LYS A 8 29.29 -22.45 -60.59
CA LYS A 8 28.56 -21.20 -60.24
C LYS A 8 27.17 -21.47 -59.65
N MET A 9 26.50 -22.56 -60.01
CA MET A 9 25.16 -22.86 -59.51
C MET A 9 25.14 -23.36 -58.03
N LYS A 10 26.19 -23.99 -57.54
CA LYS A 10 26.27 -24.42 -56.13
C LYS A 10 26.48 -23.26 -55.15
N LYS A 11 27.23 -22.22 -55.57
CA LYS A 11 27.44 -21.01 -54.74
C LYS A 11 26.19 -20.14 -54.67
N ILE A 12 25.39 -20.06 -55.70
CA ILE A 12 24.14 -19.28 -55.72
C ILE A 12 23.07 -19.93 -54.85
N LYS A 13 22.97 -21.30 -54.83
CA LYS A 13 22.02 -21.99 -53.96
C LYS A 13 22.38 -21.86 -52.49
N LEU A 14 23.67 -21.81 -52.13
CA LEU A 14 24.11 -21.60 -50.75
C LEU A 14 23.86 -20.18 -50.24
N LEU A 15 24.02 -19.16 -51.11
CA LEU A 15 23.70 -17.76 -50.79
C LEU A 15 22.19 -17.53 -50.60
N PHE A 16 21.34 -18.16 -51.38
CA PHE A 16 19.87 -18.07 -51.19
C PHE A 16 19.39 -18.79 -49.92
N PHE A 17 20.03 -19.88 -49.50
CA PHE A 17 19.70 -20.57 -48.25
C PHE A 17 20.15 -19.81 -47.01
N ALA A 18 21.31 -19.14 -47.06
CA ALA A 18 21.81 -18.27 -46.00
C ALA A 18 20.97 -16.99 -45.84
N SER A 19 20.47 -16.41 -46.95
CA SER A 19 19.58 -15.23 -46.92
C SER A 19 18.16 -15.56 -46.41
N PHE A 20 17.69 -16.81 -46.52
CA PHE A 20 16.39 -17.23 -46.04
C PHE A 20 16.40 -17.57 -44.56
N LEU A 21 17.56 -17.96 -43.99
CA LEU A 21 17.70 -18.18 -42.54
C LEU A 21 17.78 -16.90 -41.71
N SER A 22 18.17 -15.75 -42.34
CA SER A 22 18.25 -14.46 -41.66
C SER A 22 16.92 -13.71 -41.54
N LEU A 23 15.83 -14.23 -42.14
CA LEU A 23 14.50 -13.61 -42.10
C LEU A 23 13.56 -14.24 -41.07
N LEU A 24 14.03 -15.21 -40.28
CA LEU A 24 13.30 -15.75 -39.13
C LEU A 24 13.77 -15.11 -37.82
N SER A 25 14.03 -13.80 -37.83
CA SER A 25 14.00 -13.04 -36.60
C SER A 25 12.54 -13.01 -36.12
N PHE A 26 12.12 -14.00 -35.38
CA PHE A 26 10.95 -13.86 -34.55
C PHE A 26 11.28 -12.71 -33.58
N SER A 27 10.78 -11.53 -33.87
CA SER A 27 10.64 -10.50 -32.85
C SER A 27 9.72 -11.12 -31.82
N ALA A 28 10.28 -11.64 -30.75
CA ALA A 28 9.47 -11.97 -29.59
C ALA A 28 8.79 -10.64 -29.20
N SER A 29 7.48 -10.58 -29.36
CA SER A 29 6.71 -9.44 -28.85
C SER A 29 6.91 -9.43 -27.35
N ALA A 30 7.26 -8.29 -26.80
CA ALA A 30 7.30 -8.14 -25.34
C ALA A 30 5.97 -8.58 -24.75
N VAL A 31 6.03 -9.22 -23.57
CA VAL A 31 4.85 -9.58 -22.81
C VAL A 31 4.36 -8.32 -22.10
N ASP A 32 3.12 -7.91 -22.37
CA ASP A 32 2.49 -6.80 -21.64
C ASP A 32 1.90 -7.31 -20.32
N ILE A 33 2.24 -6.63 -19.24
CA ILE A 33 1.70 -6.86 -17.88
C ILE A 33 1.10 -5.54 -17.39
N THR A 34 -0.10 -5.59 -16.86
CA THR A 34 -0.77 -4.43 -16.28
C THR A 34 -0.72 -4.49 -14.75
N ILE A 35 -0.20 -3.43 -14.12
CA ILE A 35 -0.27 -3.23 -12.68
C ILE A 35 -1.22 -2.07 -12.34
N ALA A 36 -2.29 -2.36 -11.58
CA ALA A 36 -3.21 -1.33 -11.12
C ALA A 36 -2.84 -0.84 -9.71
N ARG A 37 -2.91 0.49 -9.52
CA ARG A 37 -2.67 1.17 -8.25
C ARG A 37 -3.73 2.26 -8.00
N PHE A 38 -3.85 2.76 -6.76
CA PHE A 38 -4.88 3.72 -6.37
C PHE A 38 -4.34 4.98 -5.65
N PHE A 39 -3.05 5.13 -5.52
CA PHE A 39 -2.41 6.26 -4.82
C PHE A 39 -1.90 7.35 -5.77
N GLY A 40 -2.61 7.58 -6.85
CA GLY A 40 -2.36 8.65 -7.80
C GLY A 40 -1.40 8.30 -8.93
N ASP A 41 -1.16 9.29 -9.75
CA ASP A 41 -0.25 9.21 -10.89
C ASP A 41 1.01 10.04 -10.64
N CYS A 42 2.06 9.77 -11.41
CA CYS A 42 3.26 10.57 -11.49
C CYS A 42 3.35 11.17 -12.90
N GLU A 43 2.76 12.34 -13.09
CA GLU A 43 2.66 12.99 -14.40
C GLU A 43 4.05 13.27 -15.02
N ASP A 44 5.04 13.54 -14.18
CA ASP A 44 6.41 13.89 -14.59
C ASP A 44 7.39 12.69 -14.57
N ALA A 45 6.89 11.46 -14.41
CA ALA A 45 7.77 10.29 -14.26
C ALA A 45 8.66 10.08 -15.49
N GLY A 46 8.13 10.30 -16.69
CA GLY A 46 8.86 10.03 -17.93
C GLY A 46 9.56 8.67 -17.87
N SER A 47 10.87 8.67 -18.08
CA SER A 47 11.77 7.50 -17.94
C SER A 47 12.59 7.53 -16.64
N ASP A 48 12.20 8.30 -15.62
CA ASP A 48 12.93 8.37 -14.35
C ASP A 48 12.93 7.00 -13.67
N THR A 49 14.13 6.51 -13.31
CA THR A 49 14.34 5.23 -12.62
C THR A 49 14.82 5.42 -11.18
N LYS A 50 14.80 6.65 -10.66
CA LYS A 50 15.45 7.00 -9.38
C LYS A 50 14.66 7.99 -8.53
N ALA A 51 13.36 8.09 -8.71
CA ALA A 51 12.53 8.97 -7.89
C ALA A 51 12.64 8.59 -6.40
N THR A 52 12.81 9.60 -5.55
CA THR A 52 12.99 9.44 -4.09
C THR A 52 11.89 10.09 -3.28
N SER A 53 10.90 10.69 -3.93
CA SER A 53 9.78 11.37 -3.29
C SER A 53 8.49 11.16 -4.07
N GLY A 54 7.36 11.16 -3.34
CA GLY A 54 6.05 10.89 -3.91
C GLY A 54 5.84 9.40 -4.17
N GLU A 55 4.88 8.80 -3.46
CA GLU A 55 4.61 7.35 -3.54
C GLU A 55 4.40 6.88 -4.98
N ALA A 56 3.55 7.59 -5.74
CA ALA A 56 3.28 7.30 -7.15
C ALA A 56 4.54 7.36 -8.02
N CYS A 57 5.41 8.35 -7.79
CA CYS A 57 6.64 8.53 -8.56
C CYS A 57 7.70 7.50 -8.21
N ILE A 58 7.84 7.13 -6.95
CA ILE A 58 8.75 6.07 -6.51
C ILE A 58 8.37 4.74 -7.18
N ILE A 59 7.10 4.35 -7.12
CA ILE A 59 6.63 3.11 -7.74
C ILE A 59 6.79 3.15 -9.25
N GLN A 60 6.47 4.30 -9.89
CA GLN A 60 6.67 4.42 -11.33
C GLN A 60 8.14 4.30 -11.73
N SER A 61 9.06 4.87 -10.95
CA SER A 61 10.50 4.75 -11.23
C SER A 61 11.01 3.31 -11.08
N ILE A 62 10.47 2.53 -10.14
CA ILE A 62 10.78 1.10 -9.99
C ILE A 62 10.29 0.33 -11.23
N ILE A 63 9.07 0.61 -11.71
CA ILE A 63 8.53 -0.01 -12.93
C ILE A 63 9.36 0.37 -14.14
N ASN A 64 9.76 1.63 -14.28
CA ASN A 64 10.63 2.08 -15.37
C ASN A 64 11.99 1.35 -15.34
N ALA A 65 12.60 1.21 -14.15
CA ALA A 65 13.86 0.48 -14.00
C ALA A 65 13.71 -1.01 -14.34
N PHE A 66 12.59 -1.62 -14.00
CA PHE A 66 12.27 -3.00 -14.36
C PHE A 66 12.14 -3.15 -15.88
N ASN A 67 11.38 -2.29 -16.53
CA ASN A 67 11.21 -2.30 -18.01
C ASN A 67 12.52 -2.08 -18.74
N GLU A 68 13.40 -1.20 -18.25
CA GLU A 68 14.73 -0.99 -18.82
C GLU A 68 15.61 -2.24 -18.74
N GLN A 69 15.52 -2.99 -17.65
CA GLN A 69 16.31 -4.20 -17.42
C GLN A 69 15.72 -5.45 -18.10
N ASN A 70 14.44 -5.43 -18.46
CA ASN A 70 13.71 -6.57 -19.01
C ASN A 70 12.97 -6.17 -20.30
N PRO A 71 13.68 -5.95 -21.42
CA PRO A 71 13.10 -5.42 -22.66
C PRO A 71 12.08 -6.35 -23.35
N ASP A 72 11.99 -7.59 -22.92
CA ASP A 72 11.02 -8.59 -23.34
C ASP A 72 9.73 -8.61 -22.47
N ILE A 73 9.66 -7.78 -21.45
CA ILE A 73 8.49 -7.58 -20.59
C ILE A 73 8.19 -6.09 -20.52
N ASN A 74 6.94 -5.72 -20.74
CA ASN A 74 6.47 -4.34 -20.66
C ASN A 74 5.42 -4.23 -19.55
N VAL A 75 5.79 -3.65 -18.42
CA VAL A 75 4.86 -3.39 -17.31
C VAL A 75 4.21 -2.03 -17.51
N ASN A 76 2.90 -2.02 -17.68
CA ASN A 76 2.06 -0.85 -17.82
C ASN A 76 1.35 -0.53 -16.50
N THR A 77 1.31 0.74 -16.13
CA THR A 77 0.61 1.18 -14.92
C THR A 77 -0.80 1.65 -15.26
N GLU A 78 -1.78 1.22 -14.49
CA GLU A 78 -3.13 1.74 -14.49
C GLU A 78 -3.45 2.39 -13.14
N VAL A 79 -3.93 3.64 -13.16
CA VAL A 79 -4.31 4.37 -11.94
C VAL A 79 -5.82 4.27 -11.76
N LEU A 80 -6.25 3.71 -10.64
CA LEU A 80 -7.64 3.59 -10.25
C LEU A 80 -8.02 4.70 -9.26
N ASP A 81 -9.27 5.12 -9.28
CA ASP A 81 -9.79 6.05 -8.28
C ASP A 81 -9.73 5.44 -6.87
N TRP A 82 -9.17 6.19 -5.91
CA TRP A 82 -9.00 5.75 -4.53
C TRP A 82 -10.31 5.23 -3.90
N GLY A 83 -11.40 5.99 -4.05
CA GLY A 83 -12.69 5.67 -3.44
C GLY A 83 -13.42 4.52 -4.11
N GLN A 84 -13.10 4.20 -5.37
CA GLN A 84 -13.80 3.21 -6.19
C GLN A 84 -12.95 1.97 -6.51
N THR A 85 -11.68 1.94 -6.16
CA THR A 85 -10.74 0.87 -6.54
C THR A 85 -11.32 -0.53 -6.36
N TYR A 86 -11.85 -0.83 -5.19
CA TYR A 86 -12.33 -2.19 -4.90
C TYR A 86 -13.64 -2.53 -5.61
N ASN A 87 -14.49 -1.55 -5.90
CA ASN A 87 -15.69 -1.75 -6.70
C ASN A 87 -15.32 -2.01 -8.17
N ILE A 88 -14.34 -1.26 -8.70
CA ILE A 88 -13.81 -1.44 -10.04
C ILE A 88 -13.18 -2.83 -10.18
N LEU A 89 -12.30 -3.22 -9.24
CA LEU A 89 -11.65 -4.54 -9.25
C LEU A 89 -12.67 -5.67 -9.19
N GLN A 90 -13.69 -5.59 -8.32
CA GLN A 90 -14.76 -6.60 -8.25
C GLN A 90 -15.49 -6.77 -9.59
N THR A 91 -15.83 -5.66 -10.24
CA THR A 91 -16.49 -5.70 -11.55
C THR A 91 -15.60 -6.34 -12.59
N ARG A 92 -14.32 -5.95 -12.63
CA ARG A 92 -13.35 -6.49 -13.60
C ARG A 92 -13.04 -7.97 -13.38
N TYR A 93 -13.02 -8.44 -12.15
CA TYR A 93 -12.92 -9.88 -11.87
C TYR A 93 -14.13 -10.66 -12.37
N ALA A 94 -15.32 -10.06 -12.25
CA ALA A 94 -16.55 -10.71 -12.72
C ALA A 94 -16.63 -10.81 -14.25
N ASP A 95 -16.03 -9.87 -14.98
CA ASP A 95 -16.03 -9.85 -16.45
C ASP A 95 -14.70 -10.30 -17.10
N ASN A 96 -13.77 -10.84 -16.31
CA ASN A 96 -12.44 -11.30 -16.73
C ASN A 96 -11.58 -10.20 -17.39
N SER A 97 -11.71 -8.96 -16.94
CA SER A 97 -10.89 -7.82 -17.39
C SER A 97 -10.00 -7.24 -16.28
N ALA A 98 -9.77 -8.01 -15.21
CA ALA A 98 -8.90 -7.60 -14.12
C ALA A 98 -7.45 -7.39 -14.60
N PRO A 99 -6.70 -6.46 -13.99
CA PRO A 99 -5.27 -6.32 -14.25
C PRO A 99 -4.52 -7.58 -13.79
N ASP A 100 -3.33 -7.81 -14.37
CA ASP A 100 -2.49 -8.95 -14.00
C ASP A 100 -2.00 -8.86 -12.55
N ILE A 101 -1.68 -7.64 -12.12
CA ILE A 101 -1.26 -7.31 -10.76
C ILE A 101 -2.06 -6.10 -10.28
N HIS A 102 -2.41 -6.08 -9.01
CA HIS A 102 -2.95 -4.87 -8.41
C HIS A 102 -2.46 -4.68 -6.98
N ILE A 103 -2.35 -3.43 -6.57
CA ILE A 103 -2.03 -3.08 -5.19
C ILE A 103 -3.33 -3.04 -4.39
N MET A 104 -3.32 -3.66 -3.20
CA MET A 104 -4.48 -3.66 -2.31
C MET A 104 -4.09 -3.59 -0.84
N HIS A 105 -5.00 -3.08 -0.03
CA HIS A 105 -4.86 -3.13 1.42
C HIS A 105 -5.10 -4.56 1.92
N ARG A 106 -4.28 -5.02 2.85
CA ARG A 106 -4.35 -6.38 3.42
C ARG A 106 -5.73 -6.79 3.94
N HIS A 107 -6.52 -5.85 4.44
CA HIS A 107 -7.86 -6.15 4.97
C HIS A 107 -8.87 -6.58 3.89
N ARG A 108 -8.51 -6.45 2.61
CA ARG A 108 -9.31 -6.94 1.46
C ARG A 108 -8.98 -8.36 1.06
N ILE A 109 -7.86 -8.92 1.53
CA ILE A 109 -7.45 -10.30 1.19
C ILE A 109 -8.57 -11.32 1.45
N PRO A 110 -9.25 -11.35 2.62
CA PRO A 110 -10.33 -12.31 2.86
C PRO A 110 -11.45 -12.24 1.83
N GLN A 111 -11.80 -11.03 1.37
CA GLN A 111 -12.85 -10.82 0.39
C GLN A 111 -12.45 -11.35 -0.99
N PHE A 112 -11.26 -11.01 -1.46
CA PHE A 112 -10.82 -11.35 -2.81
C PHE A 112 -10.33 -12.80 -2.94
N SER A 113 -9.72 -13.37 -1.89
CA SER A 113 -9.33 -14.78 -1.87
C SER A 113 -10.55 -15.70 -1.83
N SER A 114 -11.59 -15.35 -1.05
CA SER A 114 -12.80 -16.19 -0.92
C SER A 114 -13.60 -16.34 -2.20
N ILE A 115 -13.48 -15.41 -3.14
CA ILE A 115 -14.11 -15.48 -4.47
C ILE A 115 -13.17 -15.97 -5.57
N GLY A 116 -11.93 -16.37 -5.22
CA GLY A 116 -10.93 -16.82 -6.17
C GLY A 116 -10.39 -15.73 -7.11
N ALA A 117 -10.48 -14.45 -6.70
CA ALA A 117 -10.07 -13.32 -7.51
C ALA A 117 -8.55 -13.07 -7.47
N ILE A 118 -7.86 -13.55 -6.46
CA ILE A 118 -6.41 -13.46 -6.32
C ILE A 118 -5.80 -14.84 -6.17
N ALA A 119 -4.57 -15.01 -6.65
CA ALA A 119 -3.86 -16.28 -6.62
C ALA A 119 -3.22 -16.54 -5.24
N ASP A 120 -3.23 -17.79 -4.81
CA ASP A 120 -2.41 -18.25 -3.69
C ASP A 120 -0.95 -18.35 -4.14
N LEU A 121 -0.07 -17.58 -3.50
CA LEU A 121 1.36 -17.53 -3.78
C LEU A 121 2.19 -18.43 -2.86
N SER A 122 1.55 -19.32 -2.10
CA SER A 122 2.26 -20.25 -1.21
C SER A 122 3.29 -21.07 -1.97
N GLY A 123 4.55 -21.01 -1.51
CA GLY A 123 5.67 -21.70 -2.13
C GLY A 123 6.25 -21.02 -3.39
N GLU A 124 5.61 -19.99 -3.93
CA GLU A 124 6.12 -19.31 -5.14
C GLU A 124 7.43 -18.56 -4.84
N LEU A 125 7.60 -17.96 -3.66
CA LEU A 125 8.85 -17.30 -3.26
C LEU A 125 10.03 -18.26 -3.34
N GLU A 126 9.91 -19.44 -2.76
CA GLU A 126 10.95 -20.47 -2.77
C GLU A 126 11.22 -20.96 -4.20
N LYS A 127 10.15 -21.24 -4.98
CA LYS A 127 10.25 -21.69 -6.37
C LYS A 127 11.03 -20.73 -7.26
N TYR A 128 10.88 -19.43 -7.06
CA TYR A 128 11.59 -18.39 -7.81
C TYR A 128 12.86 -17.88 -7.10
N GLY A 129 13.29 -18.53 -6.03
CA GLY A 129 14.53 -18.20 -5.30
C GLY A 129 14.50 -16.84 -4.61
N MET A 130 13.33 -16.36 -4.25
CA MET A 130 13.19 -15.12 -3.47
C MET A 130 13.48 -15.38 -2.00
N ASP A 131 14.36 -14.59 -1.42
CA ASP A 131 14.66 -14.66 0.01
C ASP A 131 13.60 -13.92 0.83
N SER A 132 12.75 -14.68 1.52
CA SER A 132 11.72 -14.11 2.38
C SER A 132 12.28 -13.59 3.71
N SER A 133 13.55 -13.84 4.04
CA SER A 133 14.17 -13.38 5.29
C SER A 133 14.38 -11.85 5.32
N ASP A 134 14.42 -11.21 4.16
CA ASP A 134 14.45 -9.75 4.04
C ASP A 134 13.09 -9.08 4.33
N ILE A 135 12.02 -9.87 4.40
CA ILE A 135 10.68 -9.36 4.67
C ILE A 135 10.39 -9.43 6.17
N VAL A 136 9.94 -8.33 6.74
CA VAL A 136 9.56 -8.28 8.16
C VAL A 136 8.49 -9.35 8.45
N PRO A 137 8.69 -10.25 9.44
CA PRO A 137 7.77 -11.38 9.69
C PRO A 137 6.31 -10.97 9.86
N MET A 138 6.03 -9.85 10.55
CA MET A 138 4.69 -9.32 10.73
C MET A 138 4.00 -8.98 9.39
N MET A 139 4.76 -8.61 8.36
CA MET A 139 4.18 -8.34 7.03
C MET A 139 3.82 -9.65 6.33
N MET A 140 4.65 -10.69 6.45
CA MET A 140 4.31 -12.02 5.92
C MET A 140 3.05 -12.59 6.59
N ASP A 141 2.97 -12.49 7.92
CA ASP A 141 1.77 -12.91 8.68
C ASP A 141 0.52 -12.15 8.22
N ALA A 142 0.66 -10.85 7.94
CA ALA A 142 -0.43 -9.99 7.49
C ALA A 142 -1.00 -10.38 6.12
N LEU A 143 -0.21 -11.06 5.28
CA LEU A 143 -0.61 -11.53 3.94
C LEU A 143 -1.08 -12.99 3.93
N THR A 144 -0.96 -13.67 5.08
CA THR A 144 -1.42 -15.04 5.25
C THR A 144 -2.86 -15.06 5.75
N TYR A 145 -3.73 -15.78 5.05
CA TYR A 145 -5.13 -15.95 5.42
C TYR A 145 -5.62 -17.34 5.03
N GLU A 146 -6.28 -18.05 5.97
CA GLU A 146 -6.79 -19.43 5.80
C GLU A 146 -5.74 -20.41 5.22
N GLY A 147 -4.47 -20.22 5.58
CA GLY A 147 -3.36 -21.11 5.20
C GLY A 147 -2.70 -20.79 3.85
N GLY A 148 -3.24 -19.85 3.08
CA GLY A 148 -2.64 -19.36 1.84
C GLY A 148 -1.89 -18.03 2.04
N MET A 149 -0.92 -17.76 1.18
CA MET A 149 -0.23 -16.48 1.06
C MET A 149 -0.77 -15.73 -0.16
N TRP A 150 -1.39 -14.58 0.05
CA TRP A 150 -2.23 -13.93 -0.97
C TRP A 150 -1.63 -12.66 -1.59
N GLY A 151 -0.35 -12.43 -1.40
CA GLY A 151 0.34 -11.29 -2.00
C GLY A 151 1.76 -11.15 -1.50
N LEU A 152 2.45 -10.13 -2.03
CA LEU A 152 3.75 -9.67 -1.56
C LEU A 152 3.60 -8.29 -0.91
N PRO A 153 4.34 -8.00 0.16
CA PRO A 153 4.26 -6.69 0.79
C PRO A 153 4.94 -5.64 -0.08
N LEU A 154 4.25 -4.54 -0.33
CA LEU A 154 4.83 -3.36 -0.97
C LEU A 154 5.38 -2.40 0.10
N ASP A 155 4.56 -2.07 1.08
CA ASP A 155 4.87 -1.17 2.16
C ASP A 155 4.04 -1.48 3.42
N ILE A 156 4.21 -0.69 4.46
CA ILE A 156 3.40 -0.76 5.68
C ILE A 156 2.91 0.64 6.05
N HIS A 157 1.61 0.75 6.27
CA HIS A 157 1.00 1.94 6.85
C HIS A 157 0.91 1.81 8.36
N ALA A 158 1.43 2.80 9.08
CA ALA A 158 1.28 2.91 10.51
C ALA A 158 0.59 4.22 10.89
N GLY A 159 -0.32 4.15 11.85
CA GLY A 159 -0.80 5.36 12.53
C GLY A 159 0.30 5.87 13.44
N LEU A 160 0.80 7.07 13.18
CA LEU A 160 1.80 7.73 14.03
C LEU A 160 1.14 8.83 14.84
N PHE A 161 1.55 8.97 16.09
CA PHE A 161 1.13 10.07 16.94
C PHE A 161 2.08 11.26 16.75
N HIS A 162 1.67 12.24 15.95
CA HIS A 162 2.43 13.46 15.74
C HIS A 162 2.18 14.45 16.88
N THR A 163 3.24 14.97 17.46
CA THR A 163 3.17 15.86 18.61
C THR A 163 3.78 17.22 18.28
N ASN A 164 3.01 18.30 18.42
CA ASN A 164 3.53 19.64 18.35
C ASN A 164 4.24 20.00 19.67
N MET A 165 5.56 19.95 19.67
CA MET A 165 6.38 20.15 20.88
C MET A 165 6.24 21.53 21.49
N ASP A 166 6.01 22.59 20.68
CA ASP A 166 5.84 23.95 21.18
C ASP A 166 4.52 24.10 21.94
N LEU A 167 3.44 23.54 21.42
CA LEU A 167 2.15 23.52 22.11
C LEU A 167 2.19 22.67 23.37
N MET A 168 2.82 21.50 23.33
CA MET A 168 3.02 20.66 24.51
C MET A 168 3.82 21.38 25.60
N ALA A 169 4.87 22.10 25.21
CA ALA A 169 5.65 22.89 26.18
C ALA A 169 4.83 24.03 26.81
N LYS A 170 4.02 24.75 26.00
CA LYS A 170 3.10 25.78 26.51
C LYS A 170 2.06 25.20 27.48
N ALA A 171 1.58 23.98 27.23
CA ALA A 171 0.64 23.28 28.08
C ALA A 171 1.30 22.65 29.33
N GLY A 172 2.62 22.75 29.48
CA GLY A 172 3.35 22.13 30.61
C GLY A 172 3.52 20.61 30.47
N LEU A 173 3.34 20.07 29.28
CA LEU A 173 3.38 18.62 28.97
C LEU A 173 4.72 18.19 28.35
N VAL A 174 5.82 18.89 28.67
CA VAL A 174 7.18 18.53 28.29
C VAL A 174 8.07 18.43 29.53
N LYS A 175 8.85 17.37 29.62
CA LYS A 175 9.86 17.17 30.65
C LYS A 175 11.16 16.69 30.02
N ASP A 176 12.26 17.34 30.39
CA ASP A 176 13.61 17.01 29.88
C ASP A 176 13.69 16.96 28.35
N GLY A 177 12.97 17.90 27.68
CA GLY A 177 12.90 18.00 26.21
C GLY A 177 12.07 16.90 25.53
N LYS A 178 11.32 16.09 26.29
CA LYS A 178 10.47 14.99 25.78
C LYS A 178 9.01 15.26 26.11
N PRO A 179 8.07 14.89 25.23
CA PRO A 179 6.66 15.01 25.54
C PRO A 179 6.27 14.03 26.65
N ILE A 180 5.36 14.47 27.52
CA ILE A 180 4.72 13.63 28.51
C ILE A 180 3.48 13.05 27.84
N TYR A 181 3.44 11.73 27.64
CA TYR A 181 2.27 11.04 27.12
C TYR A 181 1.40 10.50 28.25
N PRO A 182 0.07 10.53 28.10
CA PRO A 182 -0.82 9.99 29.12
C PRO A 182 -0.72 8.46 29.17
N THR A 183 -0.84 7.91 30.35
CA THR A 183 -0.83 6.46 30.62
C THR A 183 -2.19 5.95 31.09
N SER A 184 -3.17 6.84 31.29
CA SER A 184 -4.54 6.51 31.67
C SER A 184 -5.55 7.44 30.99
N PRO A 185 -6.85 7.05 30.96
CA PRO A 185 -7.93 7.91 30.51
C PRO A 185 -8.02 9.25 31.27
N GLU A 186 -7.79 9.21 32.57
CA GLU A 186 -7.82 10.39 33.43
C GLU A 186 -6.70 11.37 33.04
N GLU A 187 -5.47 10.86 32.85
CA GLU A 187 -4.35 11.67 32.40
C GLU A 187 -4.60 12.25 30.99
N MET A 188 -5.30 11.51 30.10
CA MET A 188 -5.70 12.07 28.81
C MET A 188 -6.60 13.29 28.96
N LEU A 189 -7.59 13.24 29.87
CA LEU A 189 -8.50 14.36 30.14
C LEU A 189 -7.77 15.54 30.80
N GLU A 190 -6.79 15.27 31.69
CA GLU A 190 -5.93 16.30 32.29
C GLU A 190 -5.07 16.99 31.21
N HIS A 191 -4.44 16.22 30.32
CA HIS A 191 -3.67 16.75 29.20
C HIS A 191 -4.55 17.55 28.24
N ALA A 192 -5.74 17.06 27.94
CA ALA A 192 -6.72 17.76 27.13
C ALA A 192 -7.08 19.13 27.73
N SER A 193 -7.30 19.18 29.05
CA SER A 193 -7.58 20.42 29.78
C SER A 193 -6.39 21.38 29.75
N ALA A 194 -5.17 20.86 29.89
CA ALA A 194 -3.94 21.66 29.82
C ALA A 194 -3.73 22.26 28.43
N CYS A 195 -3.96 21.50 27.36
CA CYS A 195 -3.88 22.00 25.98
C CYS A 195 -4.94 23.08 25.73
N LYS A 196 -6.17 22.87 26.16
CA LYS A 196 -7.26 23.84 26.01
C LYS A 196 -6.96 25.15 26.73
N ALA A 197 -6.33 25.10 27.90
CA ALA A 197 -5.95 26.30 28.68
C ALA A 197 -4.96 27.21 27.92
N VAL A 198 -4.23 26.68 26.97
CA VAL A 198 -3.30 27.44 26.13
C VAL A 198 -3.81 27.69 24.70
N GLY A 199 -5.11 27.36 24.47
CA GLY A 199 -5.78 27.59 23.18
C GLY A 199 -5.45 26.55 22.10
N ALA A 200 -4.98 25.35 22.51
CA ALA A 200 -4.66 24.27 21.60
C ALA A 200 -5.68 23.13 21.74
N ASP A 201 -5.95 22.45 20.62
CA ASP A 201 -6.67 21.18 20.64
C ASP A 201 -5.74 20.03 21.00
N TYR A 202 -6.25 19.09 21.78
CA TYR A 202 -5.46 17.93 22.24
C TYR A 202 -5.33 16.85 21.20
N LEU A 203 -6.41 16.57 20.47
CA LEU A 203 -6.46 15.58 19.42
C LEU A 203 -7.08 16.15 18.14
N ALA A 204 -6.37 16.02 17.02
CA ALA A 204 -6.88 16.23 15.69
C ALA A 204 -6.86 14.88 14.95
N SER A 205 -8.01 14.20 14.85
CA SER A 205 -8.11 12.88 14.23
C SER A 205 -9.53 12.62 13.76
N GLY A 206 -9.70 11.81 12.71
CA GLY A 206 -11.02 11.36 12.30
C GLY A 206 -11.67 10.47 13.37
N GLN A 207 -12.97 10.65 13.58
CA GLN A 207 -13.77 9.99 14.61
C GLN A 207 -13.56 8.47 14.69
N THR A 208 -13.62 7.78 13.55
CA THR A 208 -13.49 6.32 13.49
C THR A 208 -12.12 5.85 13.97
N ARG A 209 -11.06 6.55 13.57
CA ARG A 209 -9.68 6.21 13.97
C ARG A 209 -9.44 6.44 15.46
N ALA A 210 -10.02 7.51 16.04
CA ALA A 210 -9.95 7.77 17.47
C ALA A 210 -10.60 6.64 18.28
N ILE A 211 -11.82 6.22 17.93
CA ILE A 211 -12.52 5.14 18.61
C ILE A 211 -11.75 3.81 18.49
N TYR A 212 -11.24 3.47 17.31
CA TYR A 212 -10.42 2.26 17.15
C TYR A 212 -9.16 2.31 17.99
N GLY A 213 -8.40 3.41 17.95
CA GLY A 213 -7.20 3.58 18.74
C GLY A 213 -7.46 3.45 20.24
N LEU A 214 -8.48 4.12 20.77
CA LEU A 214 -8.87 4.05 22.17
C LEU A 214 -9.34 2.64 22.59
N THR A 215 -10.00 1.92 21.68
CA THR A 215 -10.43 0.54 21.94
C THR A 215 -9.24 -0.42 22.01
N TRP A 216 -8.31 -0.32 21.05
CA TRP A 216 -7.12 -1.18 21.05
C TRP A 216 -6.19 -0.92 22.24
N GLN A 217 -6.09 0.32 22.71
CA GLN A 217 -5.34 0.66 23.92
C GLN A 217 -5.90 -0.02 25.18
N GLN A 218 -7.15 -0.45 25.15
CA GLN A 218 -7.77 -1.23 26.23
C GLN A 218 -7.69 -2.76 25.98
N ASN A 219 -6.85 -3.21 25.06
CA ASN A 219 -6.71 -4.61 24.67
C ASN A 219 -8.01 -5.26 24.16
N ALA A 220 -8.95 -4.48 23.68
CA ALA A 220 -10.19 -4.98 23.11
C ALA A 220 -10.05 -5.32 21.63
N ASN A 221 -10.80 -6.32 21.21
CA ASN A 221 -11.00 -6.68 19.82
C ASN A 221 -12.45 -6.41 19.40
N PHE A 222 -12.64 -5.98 18.16
CA PHE A 222 -13.97 -5.81 17.57
C PHE A 222 -14.57 -7.11 17.07
N PHE A 223 -13.80 -8.18 17.04
CA PHE A 223 -14.21 -9.48 16.53
C PHE A 223 -13.74 -10.63 17.42
N GLU A 224 -14.59 -11.63 17.57
CA GLU A 224 -14.27 -12.96 18.07
C GLU A 224 -14.45 -13.93 16.90
N GLY A 225 -13.36 -14.37 16.29
CA GLY A 225 -13.39 -15.07 15.02
C GLY A 225 -14.06 -14.20 13.93
N LYS A 226 -15.15 -14.69 13.34
CA LYS A 226 -15.94 -13.96 12.31
C LYS A 226 -17.13 -13.18 12.90
N LYS A 227 -17.32 -13.18 14.22
CA LYS A 227 -18.44 -12.51 14.89
C LYS A 227 -18.01 -11.16 15.43
N ALA A 228 -18.77 -10.09 15.11
CA ALA A 228 -18.55 -8.77 15.70
C ALA A 228 -18.91 -8.74 17.19
N THR A 229 -18.01 -8.19 18.01
CA THR A 229 -18.15 -8.09 19.50
C THR A 229 -18.03 -6.65 19.95
N LEU A 230 -18.95 -5.80 19.49
CA LEU A 230 -18.91 -4.36 19.75
C LEU A 230 -19.48 -3.96 21.12
N ASN A 231 -20.17 -4.86 21.81
CA ASN A 231 -20.82 -4.59 23.10
C ASN A 231 -20.01 -5.19 24.27
N THR A 232 -18.76 -4.78 24.40
CA THR A 232 -17.89 -5.13 25.53
C THR A 232 -17.66 -3.92 26.42
N ASP A 233 -17.16 -4.10 27.64
CA ASP A 233 -16.86 -3.00 28.57
C ASP A 233 -15.76 -2.11 28.02
N GLU A 234 -14.74 -2.71 27.40
CA GLU A 234 -13.61 -2.00 26.81
C GLU A 234 -14.06 -1.09 25.67
N VAL A 235 -14.94 -1.57 24.77
CA VAL A 235 -15.49 -0.74 23.68
C VAL A 235 -16.36 0.39 24.26
N ARG A 236 -17.18 0.11 25.27
CA ARG A 236 -17.98 1.15 25.96
C ARG A 236 -17.09 2.22 26.61
N ASN A 237 -16.05 1.80 27.31
CA ASN A 237 -15.09 2.70 27.95
C ASN A 237 -14.36 3.58 26.90
N ALA A 238 -13.95 3.00 25.77
CA ALA A 238 -13.32 3.75 24.68
C ALA A 238 -14.27 4.79 24.08
N VAL A 239 -15.52 4.42 23.85
CA VAL A 239 -16.56 5.36 23.37
C VAL A 239 -16.84 6.44 24.41
N GLN A 240 -16.92 6.09 25.69
CA GLN A 240 -17.14 7.08 26.77
C GLN A 240 -15.97 8.07 26.83
N LEU A 241 -14.73 7.59 26.82
CA LEU A 241 -13.55 8.46 26.81
C LEU A 241 -13.54 9.40 25.59
N TYR A 242 -13.92 8.89 24.42
CA TYR A 242 -14.10 9.73 23.23
C TYR A 242 -15.14 10.83 23.45
N LEU A 243 -16.28 10.52 24.03
CA LEU A 243 -17.34 11.48 24.33
C LEU A 243 -16.90 12.51 25.39
N ASP A 244 -16.15 12.09 26.39
CA ASP A 244 -15.61 12.95 27.45
C ASP A 244 -14.57 13.94 26.89
N LEU A 245 -13.67 13.47 26.02
CA LEU A 245 -12.72 14.34 25.30
C LEU A 245 -13.45 15.34 24.40
N LYS A 246 -14.50 14.91 23.70
CA LYS A 246 -15.36 15.80 22.91
C LYS A 246 -16.06 16.85 23.78
N ALA A 247 -16.65 16.44 24.91
CA ALA A 247 -17.32 17.33 25.85
C ALA A 247 -16.36 18.33 26.49
N ALA A 248 -15.12 17.92 26.77
CA ALA A 248 -14.06 18.81 27.23
C ALA A 248 -13.64 19.87 26.17
N GLY A 249 -14.10 19.72 24.93
CA GLY A 249 -13.74 20.59 23.80
C GLY A 249 -12.26 20.48 23.42
N ALA A 250 -11.68 19.32 23.66
CA ALA A 250 -10.27 19.02 23.44
C ALA A 250 -10.02 18.18 22.19
N TYR A 251 -11.07 17.94 21.42
CA TYR A 251 -11.06 17.06 20.26
C TYR A 251 -11.89 17.65 19.12
N GLN A 252 -11.32 17.70 17.91
CA GLN A 252 -12.01 18.12 16.70
C GLN A 252 -12.57 16.88 15.98
N PRO A 253 -13.85 16.52 16.19
CA PRO A 253 -14.38 15.21 15.80
C PRO A 253 -14.73 15.06 14.33
N GLU A 254 -14.83 16.16 13.59
CA GLU A 254 -15.38 16.19 12.25
C GLU A 254 -14.32 16.41 11.16
N LEU A 255 -13.05 16.33 11.54
CA LEU A 255 -11.95 16.46 10.59
C LEU A 255 -11.80 15.16 9.77
N ASP A 256 -11.79 15.30 8.47
CA ASP A 256 -11.27 14.25 7.59
C ASP A 256 -9.74 14.15 7.76
N TYR A 257 -9.12 13.17 7.10
CA TYR A 257 -7.69 12.95 7.24
C TYR A 257 -6.85 14.15 6.80
N GLY A 258 -7.13 14.73 5.62
CA GLY A 258 -6.37 15.85 5.09
C GLY A 258 -6.56 17.13 5.90
N SER A 259 -7.77 17.37 6.39
CA SER A 259 -8.07 18.50 7.27
C SER A 259 -7.38 18.37 8.63
N ALA A 260 -7.30 17.16 9.20
CA ALA A 260 -6.59 16.91 10.44
C ALA A 260 -5.07 17.13 10.29
N GLU A 261 -4.49 16.67 9.19
CA GLU A 261 -3.07 16.89 8.88
C GLU A 261 -2.76 18.38 8.72
N LYS A 262 -3.55 19.09 7.92
CA LYS A 262 -3.39 20.54 7.73
C LYS A 262 -3.53 21.30 9.06
N PHE A 263 -4.52 20.94 9.86
CA PHE A 263 -4.76 21.55 11.17
C PHE A 263 -3.54 21.40 12.11
N TRP A 264 -2.94 20.21 12.11
CA TRP A 264 -1.71 19.96 12.87
C TRP A 264 -0.50 20.73 12.34
N MET A 265 -0.36 20.85 11.00
CA MET A 265 0.76 21.57 10.37
C MET A 265 0.67 23.09 10.59
N ASP A 266 -0.53 23.64 10.64
CA ASP A 266 -0.77 25.09 10.86
C ASP A 266 -0.56 25.50 12.34
N GLY A 267 -0.48 24.56 13.29
CA GLY A 267 -0.27 24.80 14.73
C GLY A 267 -1.55 25.14 15.44
#